data_863a6962be125fe16f0bd0369fdc0450
#
_entry.id   863a6962be125fe16f0bd0369fdc0450
#
_cell.length_a   1.000
_cell.length_b   1.000
_cell.length_c   1.000
_cell.angle_alpha   90.00
_cell.angle_beta   90.00
_cell.angle_gamma   90.00
#
_symmetry.space_group_name_H-M   'P 1'
#
loop_
_entity.id
_entity.type
_entity.pdbx_description
1 polymer ?
#
loop_
_entity_poly.entity_id
_entity_poly.type
_entity_poly.pdbx_seq_one_letter_code
_entity_poly.pdbx_strand_id
1 'polypeptide(L)'
;MKNKKGFTLIELLVVVAIIGILAAVGVVAYNGYTSSAKKKTVMSNYNLVKKYISSELMKCEIGGEIEAKIKHLSDPSKYNGWSDWGCTRIPGNQYNAKFVYVGSSIISYVHNHEEDFNIKNPFDSSDKIPINQNGSCPSTANIGRVHAHLNEGNNHIFICARYGSDNNDIVQEIIKNPY
;
A
#
# COMPACT_ATOMS: atom_id res chain seq x y z
N MET A 1 33.45 53.30 -26.12
CA MET A 1 32.80 52.08 -26.71
C MET A 1 33.19 50.88 -25.84
N LYS A 2 32.24 50.20 -25.19
CA LYS A 2 32.54 48.98 -24.44
C LYS A 2 32.75 47.81 -25.40
N ASN A 3 33.94 47.21 -25.41
CA ASN A 3 34.23 46.00 -26.16
C ASN A 3 33.33 44.86 -25.64
N LYS A 4 32.36 44.48 -26.40
CA LYS A 4 31.56 43.26 -26.16
C LYS A 4 32.40 42.07 -26.60
N LYS A 5 32.97 41.34 -25.64
CA LYS A 5 33.63 40.06 -25.90
C LYS A 5 32.52 39.05 -26.23
N GLY A 6 32.48 38.55 -27.45
CA GLY A 6 31.60 37.49 -27.88
C GLY A 6 32.17 36.10 -27.49
N PHE A 7 31.32 35.10 -27.29
CA PHE A 7 31.74 33.70 -27.09
C PHE A 7 32.36 33.15 -28.39
N THR A 8 33.43 32.39 -28.23
CA THR A 8 34.02 31.65 -29.36
C THR A 8 33.20 30.37 -29.64
N LEU A 9 33.24 29.90 -30.87
CA LEU A 9 32.54 28.70 -31.30
C LEU A 9 33.02 27.45 -30.55
N ILE A 10 34.31 27.40 -30.23
CA ILE A 10 34.94 26.29 -29.49
C ILE A 10 34.48 26.25 -28.01
N GLU A 11 34.35 27.41 -27.36
CA GLU A 11 33.82 27.47 -26.00
C GLU A 11 32.41 26.93 -25.90
N LEU A 12 31.56 27.27 -26.90
CA LEU A 12 30.19 26.74 -26.95
C LEU A 12 30.20 25.22 -27.18
N LEU A 13 31.05 24.73 -28.09
CA LEU A 13 31.12 23.32 -28.45
C LEU A 13 31.56 22.46 -27.26
N VAL A 14 32.54 22.91 -26.51
CA VAL A 14 33.03 22.21 -25.30
C VAL A 14 31.95 22.15 -24.22
N VAL A 15 31.21 23.24 -24.01
CA VAL A 15 30.15 23.29 -23.00
C VAL A 15 29.02 22.30 -23.35
N VAL A 16 28.58 22.29 -24.62
CA VAL A 16 27.48 21.33 -25.00
C VAL A 16 27.96 19.88 -24.94
N ALA A 17 29.22 19.60 -25.24
CA ALA A 17 29.78 18.26 -25.10
C ALA A 17 29.80 17.79 -23.64
N ILE A 18 30.21 18.65 -22.69
CA ILE A 18 30.20 18.33 -21.26
C ILE A 18 28.79 18.13 -20.76
N ILE A 19 27.84 19.02 -21.11
CA ILE A 19 26.43 18.87 -20.73
C ILE A 19 25.85 17.57 -21.29
N GLY A 20 26.18 17.19 -22.53
CA GLY A 20 25.74 15.94 -23.14
C GLY A 20 26.21 14.70 -22.37
N ILE A 21 27.47 14.66 -21.94
CA ILE A 21 28.01 13.56 -21.14
C ILE A 21 27.32 13.50 -19.77
N LEU A 22 27.21 14.64 -19.07
CA LEU A 22 26.58 14.70 -17.76
C LEU A 22 25.10 14.33 -17.81
N ALA A 23 24.38 14.75 -18.84
CA ALA A 23 22.98 14.38 -19.04
C ALA A 23 22.81 12.86 -19.25
N ALA A 24 23.68 12.25 -20.07
CA ALA A 24 23.60 10.80 -20.33
C ALA A 24 23.78 9.97 -19.05
N VAL A 25 24.76 10.31 -18.22
CA VAL A 25 24.99 9.62 -16.93
C VAL A 25 23.87 9.94 -15.93
N GLY A 26 23.44 11.20 -15.88
CA GLY A 26 22.41 11.67 -14.95
C GLY A 26 21.06 10.96 -15.14
N VAL A 27 20.60 10.73 -16.38
CA VAL A 27 19.34 10.06 -16.67
C VAL A 27 19.34 8.62 -16.16
N VAL A 28 20.42 7.87 -16.37
CA VAL A 28 20.52 6.47 -15.91
C VAL A 28 20.49 6.39 -14.38
N ALA A 29 21.26 7.24 -13.71
CA ALA A 29 21.29 7.29 -12.24
C ALA A 29 19.93 7.70 -11.66
N TYR A 30 19.25 8.69 -12.26
CA TYR A 30 17.95 9.16 -11.84
C TYR A 30 16.88 8.07 -11.97
N ASN A 31 16.85 7.31 -13.07
CA ASN A 31 15.91 6.21 -13.27
C ASN A 31 16.10 5.09 -12.23
N GLY A 32 17.34 4.75 -11.91
CA GLY A 32 17.66 3.78 -10.87
C GLY A 32 17.19 4.22 -9.47
N TYR A 33 17.42 5.50 -9.15
CA TYR A 33 17.00 6.09 -7.89
C TYR A 33 15.47 6.13 -7.75
N THR A 34 14.76 6.59 -8.78
CA THR A 34 13.28 6.67 -8.76
C THR A 34 12.64 5.29 -8.66
N SER A 35 13.16 4.28 -9.35
CA SER A 35 12.71 2.90 -9.25
C SER A 35 12.88 2.37 -7.82
N SER A 36 14.05 2.57 -7.23
CA SER A 36 14.32 2.17 -5.84
C SER A 36 13.41 2.88 -4.83
N ALA A 37 13.17 4.19 -5.03
CA ALA A 37 12.26 4.96 -4.19
C ALA A 37 10.83 4.44 -4.25
N LYS A 38 10.32 4.13 -5.45
CA LYS A 38 8.99 3.53 -5.65
C LYS A 38 8.86 2.18 -4.92
N LYS A 39 9.85 1.29 -5.05
CA LYS A 39 9.88 0.01 -4.34
C LYS A 39 9.81 0.20 -2.82
N LYS A 40 10.59 1.13 -2.26
CA LYS A 40 10.56 1.45 -0.83
C LYS A 40 9.22 2.00 -0.37
N THR A 41 8.56 2.82 -1.19
CA THR A 41 7.21 3.33 -0.88
C THR A 41 6.20 2.20 -0.77
N VAL A 42 6.20 1.24 -1.71
CA VAL A 42 5.31 0.07 -1.64
C VAL A 42 5.57 -0.76 -0.38
N MET A 43 6.84 -0.98 -0.03
CA MET A 43 7.19 -1.70 1.20
C MET A 43 6.74 -0.95 2.46
N SER A 44 6.82 0.39 2.46
CA SER A 44 6.29 1.21 3.55
C SER A 44 4.77 1.08 3.68
N ASN A 45 4.04 1.17 2.56
CA ASN A 45 2.59 0.97 2.51
C ASN A 45 2.18 -0.42 3.03
N TYR A 46 2.87 -1.45 2.56
CA TYR A 46 2.68 -2.82 3.02
C TYR A 46 2.83 -2.95 4.54
N ASN A 47 3.93 -2.43 5.08
CA ASN A 47 4.20 -2.49 6.51
C ASN A 47 3.18 -1.70 7.34
N LEU A 48 2.69 -0.57 6.82
CA LEU A 48 1.66 0.23 7.45
C LEU A 48 0.36 -0.56 7.58
N VAL A 49 -0.13 -1.13 6.48
CA VAL A 49 -1.36 -1.94 6.46
C VAL A 49 -1.22 -3.17 7.36
N LYS A 50 -0.10 -3.87 7.27
CA LYS A 50 0.19 -5.03 8.12
C LYS A 50 0.14 -4.68 9.60
N LYS A 51 0.82 -3.61 10.00
CA LYS A 51 0.84 -3.16 11.40
C LYS A 51 -0.56 -2.79 11.88
N TYR A 52 -1.33 -2.08 11.06
CA TYR A 52 -2.69 -1.71 11.39
C TYR A 52 -3.56 -2.95 11.63
N ILE A 53 -3.59 -3.88 10.68
CA ILE A 53 -4.37 -5.14 10.81
C ILE A 53 -3.97 -5.89 12.08
N SER A 54 -2.67 -6.04 12.31
CA SER A 54 -2.17 -6.75 13.50
C SER A 54 -2.55 -6.05 14.80
N SER A 55 -2.49 -4.70 14.85
CA SER A 55 -2.84 -3.94 16.05
C SER A 55 -4.33 -4.02 16.35
N GLU A 56 -5.20 -3.95 15.34
CA GLU A 56 -6.64 -4.09 15.54
C GLU A 56 -7.03 -5.50 16.03
N LEU A 57 -6.41 -6.54 15.48
CA LEU A 57 -6.60 -7.90 15.98
C LEU A 57 -6.16 -8.04 17.45
N MET A 58 -5.04 -7.46 17.82
CA MET A 58 -4.55 -7.49 19.20
C MET A 58 -5.44 -6.71 20.16
N LYS A 59 -6.01 -5.57 19.75
CA LYS A 59 -7.01 -4.85 20.56
C LYS A 59 -8.17 -5.77 20.96
N CYS A 60 -8.66 -6.56 20.01
CA CYS A 60 -9.72 -7.51 20.28
C CYS A 60 -9.30 -8.65 21.25
N GLU A 61 -8.06 -9.07 21.20
CA GLU A 61 -7.55 -10.12 22.11
C GLU A 61 -7.55 -9.66 23.58
N ILE A 62 -7.15 -8.41 23.81
CA ILE A 62 -7.10 -7.82 25.16
C ILE A 62 -8.43 -7.23 25.65
N GLY A 63 -9.54 -7.46 24.92
CA GLY A 63 -10.87 -6.99 25.30
C GLY A 63 -11.16 -5.52 24.94
N GLY A 64 -10.36 -4.93 24.05
CA GLY A 64 -10.62 -3.61 23.47
C GLY A 64 -11.66 -3.64 22.37
N GLU A 65 -11.98 -2.47 21.82
CA GLU A 65 -12.85 -2.31 20.67
C GLU A 65 -12.03 -1.96 19.42
N ILE A 66 -12.46 -2.47 18.27
CA ILE A 66 -11.89 -2.08 16.98
C ILE A 66 -12.55 -0.79 16.48
N GLU A 67 -11.75 0.13 15.96
CA GLU A 67 -12.25 1.40 15.42
C GLU A 67 -12.71 1.29 13.95
N ALA A 68 -12.77 0.08 13.40
CA ALA A 68 -13.14 -0.16 12.02
C ALA A 68 -14.60 0.22 11.74
N LYS A 69 -14.85 1.48 11.42
CA LYS A 69 -16.14 2.01 11.01
C LYS A 69 -16.31 1.85 9.50
N ILE A 70 -17.13 0.93 9.06
CA ILE A 70 -17.38 0.70 7.64
C ILE A 70 -18.47 1.64 7.15
N LYS A 71 -18.14 2.57 6.25
CA LYS A 71 -19.13 3.40 5.56
C LYS A 71 -20.01 2.55 4.65
N HIS A 72 -21.30 2.79 4.66
CA HIS A 72 -22.23 2.13 3.74
C HIS A 72 -21.95 2.62 2.31
N LEU A 73 -21.71 1.70 1.36
CA LEU A 73 -21.39 2.03 -0.03
C LEU A 73 -22.48 2.86 -0.73
N SER A 74 -23.74 2.72 -0.33
CA SER A 74 -24.88 3.44 -0.92
C SER A 74 -25.32 4.68 -0.12
N ASP A 75 -24.87 4.85 1.12
CA ASP A 75 -25.22 5.97 1.97
C ASP A 75 -24.06 6.25 2.95
N PRO A 76 -23.20 7.25 2.64
CA PRO A 76 -22.05 7.59 3.48
C PRO A 76 -22.41 8.08 4.89
N SER A 77 -23.68 8.41 5.14
CA SER A 77 -24.18 8.80 6.47
C SER A 77 -24.55 7.60 7.35
N LYS A 78 -24.66 6.42 6.73
CA LYS A 78 -24.95 5.17 7.43
C LYS A 78 -23.71 4.29 7.46
N TYR A 79 -23.48 3.71 8.62
CA TYR A 79 -22.50 2.63 8.78
C TYR A 79 -23.21 1.29 8.55
N ASN A 80 -22.60 0.37 7.80
CA ASN A 80 -23.09 -1.00 7.79
C ASN A 80 -23.05 -1.50 9.23
N GLY A 81 -24.16 -2.10 9.70
CA GLY A 81 -24.33 -2.60 11.09
C GLY A 81 -23.26 -3.60 11.58
N TRP A 82 -22.26 -3.88 10.77
CA TRP A 82 -21.05 -4.63 11.12
C TRP A 82 -20.09 -3.78 11.98
N SER A 83 -20.22 -2.45 11.97
CA SER A 83 -19.37 -1.55 12.75
C SER A 83 -19.64 -1.57 14.26
N ASP A 84 -20.83 -1.99 14.66
CA ASP A 84 -21.21 -2.16 16.08
C ASP A 84 -20.80 -3.54 16.64
N TRP A 85 -20.17 -4.37 15.83
CA TRP A 85 -19.65 -5.65 16.26
C TRP A 85 -18.25 -5.45 16.84
N GLY A 86 -18.22 -4.79 17.98
CA GLY A 86 -17.03 -4.80 18.82
C GLY A 86 -16.58 -6.24 19.08
N CYS A 87 -15.34 -6.40 19.47
CA CYS A 87 -14.72 -7.68 19.73
C CYS A 87 -15.52 -8.63 20.67
N THR A 88 -16.48 -8.08 21.38
CA THR A 88 -17.28 -8.77 22.40
C THR A 88 -18.64 -9.31 21.91
N ARG A 89 -19.11 -8.89 20.71
CA ARG A 89 -20.50 -9.13 20.28
C ARG A 89 -20.69 -10.33 19.35
N ILE A 90 -19.82 -11.31 19.40
CA ILE A 90 -19.92 -12.50 18.55
C ILE A 90 -20.81 -13.54 19.22
N PRO A 91 -21.93 -13.94 18.58
CA PRO A 91 -22.80 -14.97 19.12
C PRO A 91 -22.09 -16.33 19.08
N GLY A 92 -21.88 -16.92 20.25
CA GLY A 92 -21.45 -18.31 20.38
C GLY A 92 -19.94 -18.51 20.51
N ASN A 93 -19.59 -19.60 21.15
CA ASN A 93 -18.24 -20.07 21.46
C ASN A 93 -17.40 -20.51 20.23
N GLN A 94 -17.55 -19.87 19.08
CA GLN A 94 -16.81 -20.20 17.87
C GLN A 94 -15.67 -19.21 17.69
N TYR A 95 -14.49 -19.53 18.20
CA TYR A 95 -13.24 -18.77 18.02
C TYR A 95 -12.98 -18.42 16.55
N ASN A 96 -13.26 -19.32 15.63
CA ASN A 96 -13.13 -19.09 14.20
C ASN A 96 -14.08 -18.00 13.67
N ALA A 97 -15.31 -17.95 14.17
CA ALA A 97 -16.28 -16.92 13.78
C ALA A 97 -15.80 -15.53 14.22
N LYS A 98 -15.23 -15.40 15.43
CA LYS A 98 -14.68 -14.13 15.91
C LYS A 98 -13.61 -13.58 14.96
N PHE A 99 -12.65 -14.38 14.60
CA PHE A 99 -11.57 -13.98 13.70
C PHE A 99 -12.10 -13.58 12.31
N VAL A 100 -13.04 -14.36 11.76
CA VAL A 100 -13.66 -14.09 10.46
C VAL A 100 -14.37 -12.73 10.46
N TYR A 101 -15.18 -12.43 11.46
CA TYR A 101 -15.89 -11.16 11.55
C TYR A 101 -14.96 -9.98 11.77
N VAL A 102 -14.07 -10.07 12.74
CA VAL A 102 -13.11 -9.02 13.05
C VAL A 102 -12.17 -8.78 11.88
N GLY A 103 -11.60 -9.83 11.31
CA GLY A 103 -10.71 -9.75 10.17
C GLY A 103 -11.37 -9.15 8.93
N SER A 104 -12.59 -9.57 8.60
CA SER A 104 -13.37 -9.00 7.49
C SER A 104 -13.66 -7.50 7.69
N SER A 105 -14.01 -7.10 8.91
CA SER A 105 -14.27 -5.70 9.24
C SER A 105 -13.02 -4.85 9.12
N ILE A 106 -11.88 -5.31 9.63
CA ILE A 106 -10.60 -4.60 9.52
C ILE A 106 -10.17 -4.46 8.07
N ILE A 107 -10.23 -5.54 7.28
CA ILE A 107 -9.84 -5.51 5.86
C ILE A 107 -10.76 -4.57 5.08
N SER A 108 -12.06 -4.63 5.34
CA SER A 108 -13.04 -3.76 4.70
C SER A 108 -12.82 -2.29 5.07
N TYR A 109 -12.48 -1.99 6.32
CA TYR A 109 -12.10 -0.65 6.73
C TYR A 109 -10.87 -0.13 5.99
N VAL A 110 -9.79 -0.89 5.99
CA VAL A 110 -8.55 -0.53 5.30
C VAL A 110 -8.78 -0.27 3.81
N HIS A 111 -9.65 -1.05 3.18
CA HIS A 111 -10.00 -0.89 1.77
C HIS A 111 -10.85 0.36 1.48
N ASN A 112 -11.79 0.70 2.35
CA ASN A 112 -12.73 1.80 2.11
C ASN A 112 -12.27 3.15 2.68
N HIS A 113 -11.19 3.18 3.45
CA HIS A 113 -10.65 4.37 4.12
C HIS A 113 -9.16 4.54 3.83
N GLU A 114 -8.77 4.32 2.59
CA GLU A 114 -7.38 4.46 2.14
C GLU A 114 -6.82 5.88 2.33
N GLU A 115 -7.69 6.90 2.32
CA GLU A 115 -7.33 8.28 2.61
C GLU A 115 -6.82 8.47 4.03
N ASP A 116 -7.33 7.73 5.01
CA ASP A 116 -6.90 7.80 6.41
C ASP A 116 -5.45 7.29 6.58
N PHE A 117 -5.02 6.40 5.69
CA PHE A 117 -3.65 5.86 5.67
C PHE A 117 -2.69 6.69 4.83
N ASN A 118 -3.20 7.66 4.05
CA ASN A 118 -2.42 8.43 3.06
C ASN A 118 -1.57 7.52 2.14
N ILE A 119 -2.13 6.37 1.79
CA ILE A 119 -1.49 5.38 0.92
C ILE A 119 -1.70 5.79 -0.54
N LYS A 120 -0.61 5.85 -1.30
CA LYS A 120 -0.64 6.14 -2.74
C LYS A 120 0.17 5.10 -3.49
N ASN A 121 -0.32 4.73 -4.67
CA ASN A 121 0.45 3.88 -5.57
C ASN A 121 1.56 4.71 -6.22
N PRO A 122 2.85 4.40 -5.96
CA PRO A 122 3.96 5.17 -6.55
C PRO A 122 4.19 4.88 -8.03
N PHE A 123 3.54 3.85 -8.59
CA PHE A 123 3.64 3.48 -10.01
C PHE A 123 2.48 4.02 -10.84
N ASP A 124 1.35 4.30 -10.20
CA ASP A 124 0.14 4.83 -10.84
C ASP A 124 -0.54 5.87 -9.95
N SER A 125 -0.34 7.14 -10.27
CA SER A 125 -0.93 8.25 -9.52
C SER A 125 -2.44 8.38 -9.68
N SER A 126 -3.02 7.72 -10.67
CA SER A 126 -4.47 7.67 -10.91
C SER A 126 -5.16 6.56 -10.11
N ASP A 127 -4.38 5.65 -9.54
CA ASP A 127 -4.86 4.52 -8.74
C ASP A 127 -5.38 5.03 -7.38
N LYS A 128 -6.71 5.06 -7.27
CA LYS A 128 -7.41 5.56 -6.08
C LYS A 128 -7.61 4.47 -5.02
N ILE A 129 -7.37 3.21 -5.36
CA ILE A 129 -7.57 2.07 -4.48
C ILE A 129 -6.28 1.23 -4.47
N PRO A 130 -5.22 1.71 -3.76
CA PRO A 130 -3.98 0.97 -3.67
C PRO A 130 -4.07 -0.27 -2.78
N ILE A 131 -5.21 -0.47 -2.10
CA ILE A 131 -5.49 -1.63 -1.25
C ILE A 131 -6.62 -2.44 -1.88
N ASN A 132 -6.47 -3.75 -1.96
CA ASN A 132 -7.44 -4.64 -2.59
C ASN A 132 -7.76 -5.83 -1.66
N GLN A 133 -9.05 -6.24 -1.64
CA GLN A 133 -9.54 -7.37 -0.85
C GLN A 133 -9.53 -8.71 -1.60
N ASN A 134 -9.30 -8.70 -2.92
CA ASN A 134 -9.37 -9.92 -3.73
C ASN A 134 -8.24 -10.91 -3.39
N GLY A 135 -8.59 -12.17 -3.31
CA GLY A 135 -7.84 -13.25 -2.69
C GLY A 135 -6.50 -13.66 -3.32
N SER A 136 -5.95 -12.91 -4.26
CA SER A 136 -4.64 -13.22 -4.86
C SER A 136 -3.71 -12.02 -4.79
N CYS A 137 -2.42 -12.29 -4.68
CA CYS A 137 -1.40 -11.25 -4.79
C CYS A 137 -1.48 -10.53 -6.12
N PRO A 138 -1.11 -9.24 -6.16
CA PRO A 138 -1.17 -8.44 -7.38
C PRO A 138 -0.42 -9.11 -8.53
N SER A 139 -1.08 -9.16 -9.69
CA SER A 139 -0.41 -9.45 -10.95
C SER A 139 0.53 -8.30 -11.35
N THR A 140 1.30 -8.49 -12.41
CA THR A 140 2.14 -7.42 -12.97
C THR A 140 1.33 -6.18 -13.41
N ALA A 141 0.03 -6.33 -13.67
CA ALA A 141 -0.86 -5.22 -13.96
C ALA A 141 -1.22 -4.34 -12.74
N ASN A 142 -0.95 -4.80 -11.53
CA ASN A 142 -1.32 -4.15 -10.28
C ASN A 142 -0.11 -3.84 -9.39
N ILE A 143 1.01 -3.45 -10.00
CA ILE A 143 2.22 -3.07 -9.27
C ILE A 143 1.92 -1.85 -8.37
N GLY A 144 2.41 -1.89 -7.14
CA GLY A 144 2.27 -0.79 -6.18
C GLY A 144 1.08 -0.92 -5.24
N ARG A 145 0.21 -1.89 -5.44
CA ARG A 145 -0.93 -2.16 -4.57
C ARG A 145 -0.57 -3.12 -3.44
N VAL A 146 -1.23 -2.91 -2.30
CA VAL A 146 -1.24 -3.85 -1.17
C VAL A 146 -2.55 -4.64 -1.22
N HIS A 147 -2.46 -5.94 -1.06
CA HIS A 147 -3.62 -6.83 -0.98
C HIS A 147 -3.68 -7.43 0.42
N ALA A 148 -4.87 -7.43 1.00
CA ALA A 148 -5.15 -8.12 2.23
C ALA A 148 -6.48 -8.86 2.07
N HIS A 149 -6.52 -10.16 2.37
CA HIS A 149 -7.76 -10.92 2.36
C HIS A 149 -7.78 -11.96 3.47
N LEU A 150 -8.98 -12.23 3.94
CA LEU A 150 -9.23 -13.27 4.92
C LEU A 150 -9.31 -14.62 4.22
N ASN A 151 -8.52 -15.57 4.69
CA ASN A 151 -8.66 -16.98 4.33
C ASN A 151 -9.42 -17.70 5.44
N GLU A 152 -10.74 -17.83 5.26
CA GLU A 152 -11.62 -18.43 6.26
C GLU A 152 -11.28 -19.91 6.54
N GLY A 153 -10.93 -20.65 5.49
CA GLY A 153 -10.61 -22.07 5.61
C GLY A 153 -9.35 -22.34 6.42
N ASN A 154 -8.37 -21.43 6.35
CA ASN A 154 -7.08 -21.55 7.03
C ASN A 154 -6.96 -20.66 8.27
N ASN A 155 -8.01 -19.93 8.61
CA ASN A 155 -8.10 -19.09 9.80
C ASN A 155 -6.93 -18.10 9.94
N HIS A 156 -6.62 -17.39 8.84
CA HIS A 156 -5.58 -16.37 8.82
C HIS A 156 -5.90 -15.25 7.82
N ILE A 157 -5.26 -14.09 7.98
CA ILE A 157 -5.26 -13.02 7.00
C ILE A 157 -3.97 -13.13 6.19
N PHE A 158 -4.13 -13.21 4.88
CA PHE A 158 -3.04 -13.15 3.93
C PHE A 158 -2.83 -11.71 3.48
N ILE A 159 -1.60 -11.21 3.57
CA ILE A 159 -1.23 -9.88 3.11
C ILE A 159 -0.06 -9.97 2.14
N CYS A 160 -0.14 -9.25 1.05
CA CYS A 160 0.95 -9.17 0.08
C CYS A 160 0.97 -7.84 -0.68
N ALA A 161 2.12 -7.53 -1.27
CA ALA A 161 2.28 -6.41 -2.18
C ALA A 161 3.29 -6.74 -3.28
N ARG A 162 3.04 -6.22 -4.49
CA ARG A 162 3.99 -6.31 -5.60
C ARG A 162 4.68 -4.96 -5.77
N TYR A 163 6.00 -4.96 -5.73
CA TYR A 163 6.82 -3.74 -5.79
C TYR A 163 7.67 -3.62 -7.06
N GLY A 164 7.50 -4.52 -8.02
CA GLY A 164 8.19 -4.49 -9.30
C GLY A 164 7.61 -5.48 -10.32
N SER A 165 8.20 -5.52 -11.50
CA SER A 165 7.74 -6.32 -12.65
C SER A 165 8.19 -7.78 -12.61
N ASP A 166 9.26 -8.09 -11.87
CA ASP A 166 9.79 -9.43 -11.80
C ASP A 166 8.91 -10.35 -10.94
N ASN A 167 8.90 -11.64 -11.23
CA ASN A 167 8.09 -12.60 -10.49
C ASN A 167 8.42 -12.65 -8.99
N ASN A 168 9.65 -12.33 -8.62
CA ASN A 168 10.13 -12.29 -7.23
C ASN A 168 9.92 -10.93 -6.55
N ASP A 169 9.43 -9.92 -7.28
CA ASP A 169 9.16 -8.58 -6.74
C ASP A 169 7.84 -8.56 -5.94
N ILE A 170 7.63 -9.55 -5.10
CA ILE A 170 6.46 -9.69 -4.23
C ILE A 170 6.94 -9.85 -2.79
N VAL A 171 6.30 -9.13 -1.87
CA VAL A 171 6.35 -9.42 -0.44
C VAL A 171 5.01 -10.01 -0.03
N GLN A 172 5.04 -11.06 0.79
CA GLN A 172 3.82 -11.70 1.30
C GLN A 172 4.06 -12.29 2.68
N GLU A 173 3.04 -12.24 3.51
CA GLU A 173 3.03 -12.82 4.85
C GLU A 173 1.63 -13.27 5.25
N ILE A 174 1.60 -14.07 6.30
CA ILE A 174 0.37 -14.56 6.93
C ILE A 174 0.28 -13.95 8.33
N ILE A 175 -0.82 -13.25 8.59
CA ILE A 175 -1.19 -12.79 9.92
C ILE A 175 -2.09 -13.87 10.52
N LYS A 176 -1.56 -14.61 11.48
CA LYS A 176 -2.29 -15.70 12.12
C LYS A 176 -3.40 -15.18 13.01
N ASN A 177 -4.45 -15.98 13.15
CA ASN A 177 -5.49 -15.77 14.14
C ASN A 177 -4.85 -15.78 15.55
N PRO A 178 -5.03 -14.71 16.32
CA PRO A 178 -4.52 -14.66 17.70
C PRO A 178 -5.44 -15.33 18.73
N TYR A 179 -6.66 -15.76 18.32
CA TYR A 179 -7.70 -16.31 19.18
C TYR A 179 -7.67 -17.84 19.22
#